data_ebac6e8eeedc0fd40b89126df0da8b3e
#
_entry.id   ebac6e8eeedc0fd40b89126df0da8b3e
#
_cell.length_a   1.000
_cell.length_b   1.000
_cell.length_c   1.000
_cell.angle_alpha   90.00
_cell.angle_beta   90.00
_cell.angle_gamma   90.00
#
_symmetry.space_group_name_H-M   'P 1'
#
loop_
_entity.id
_entity.type
_entity.pdbx_description
1 polymer ?
#
loop_
_entity_poly.entity_id
_entity_poly.type
_entity_poly.pdbx_seq_one_letter_code
_entity_poly.pdbx_strand_id
1 'polypeptide(L)'
;MKNLKCVIIFFIFSNMIFSQGVKTFFESPKNVYYISSDLHIHTVFSDGVVWPTLRVDEAVRDSIDLISLTEHIEYQSHLSDIPHKNRNRSFQIAGGYVNNKPLAVVHGTEITKPMPPGHFNAIFINDANKFFDSEQKPLQFEDAIKEANNQKAFVFWNHPNWEANRSDGIAKLDPIHNKIIKEKLLHGIEVVNFDTFSEEALKIALENNLTIMGTSDVHILIEWDFNNEKESYHRPITFIMSESRSIESIKNALFDGKTFVWFRDIIIGKNENLNQVINNNFEIVAKGYNYRDRKVEILEVELINKSVAPMYLNYIGAVSYTHLTLPTSYA
;
A
#
# COMPACT_ATOMS: atom_id res chain seq x y z
N MET A 1 -21.54 69.62 26.54
CA MET A 1 -20.72 68.41 26.77
C MET A 1 -21.44 67.26 26.10
N LYS A 2 -20.95 66.81 24.93
CA LYS A 2 -21.53 65.68 24.17
C LYS A 2 -20.78 64.39 24.55
N ASN A 3 -21.51 63.44 25.16
CA ASN A 3 -20.96 62.14 25.52
C ASN A 3 -20.71 61.29 24.25
N LEU A 4 -19.45 61.03 23.91
CA LEU A 4 -19.03 60.16 22.88
C LEU A 4 -19.07 58.71 23.43
N LYS A 5 -20.04 57.88 22.96
CA LYS A 5 -20.09 56.47 23.29
C LYS A 5 -19.15 55.74 22.28
N CYS A 6 -18.06 55.21 22.83
CA CYS A 6 -17.14 54.35 22.06
C CYS A 6 -17.76 52.95 21.97
N VAL A 7 -18.11 52.51 20.76
CA VAL A 7 -18.56 51.15 20.49
C VAL A 7 -17.33 50.36 20.04
N ILE A 8 -16.85 49.45 20.91
CA ILE A 8 -15.78 48.51 20.59
C ILE A 8 -16.43 47.29 19.90
N ILE A 9 -16.23 47.14 18.60
CA ILE A 9 -16.63 45.95 17.85
C ILE A 9 -15.51 44.93 18.00
N PHE A 10 -15.76 43.87 18.78
CA PHE A 10 -14.89 42.70 18.81
C PHE A 10 -15.15 41.85 17.56
N PHE A 11 -14.22 41.84 16.62
CA PHE A 11 -14.16 40.83 15.58
C PHE A 11 -13.64 39.52 16.17
N ILE A 12 -14.53 38.58 16.46
CA ILE A 12 -14.15 37.18 16.75
C ILE A 12 -13.81 36.55 15.41
N PHE A 13 -12.52 36.50 15.10
CA PHE A 13 -12.04 35.59 14.07
C PHE A 13 -12.17 34.16 14.63
N SER A 14 -13.25 33.46 14.25
CA SER A 14 -13.31 32.03 14.40
C SER A 14 -12.29 31.44 13.40
N ASN A 15 -11.14 31.05 13.93
CA ASN A 15 -10.25 30.15 13.19
C ASN A 15 -11.04 28.85 12.93
N MET A 16 -11.68 28.74 11.78
CA MET A 16 -12.05 27.45 11.24
C MET A 16 -10.74 26.71 10.97
N ILE A 17 -10.33 25.89 11.94
CA ILE A 17 -9.37 24.83 11.71
C ILE A 17 -10.12 23.87 10.78
N PHE A 18 -9.88 23.99 9.47
CA PHE A 18 -10.15 22.91 8.54
C PHE A 18 -9.21 21.78 8.97
N SER A 19 -9.68 20.89 9.83
CA SER A 19 -9.18 19.54 9.90
C SER A 19 -9.43 18.99 8.49
N GLN A 20 -8.37 18.92 7.67
CA GLN A 20 -8.39 18.06 6.48
C GLN A 20 -8.56 16.65 7.08
N GLY A 21 -9.80 16.15 7.03
CA GLY A 21 -10.09 14.79 7.44
C GLY A 21 -9.22 13.85 6.60
N VAL A 22 -8.51 12.95 7.25
CA VAL A 22 -7.79 11.89 6.56
C VAL A 22 -8.79 11.20 5.65
N LYS A 23 -8.52 11.15 4.34
CA LYS A 23 -9.41 10.54 3.36
C LYS A 23 -9.56 9.06 3.70
N THR A 24 -10.75 8.64 4.04
CA THR A 24 -11.05 7.22 4.26
C THR A 24 -11.33 6.58 2.91
N PHE A 25 -10.50 5.63 2.50
CA PHE A 25 -10.66 4.93 1.22
C PHE A 25 -11.75 3.85 1.28
N PHE A 26 -11.78 3.12 2.37
CA PHE A 26 -12.72 2.02 2.62
C PHE A 26 -13.24 2.10 4.06
N GLU A 27 -14.53 1.88 4.24
CA GLU A 27 -15.11 1.69 5.57
C GLU A 27 -14.61 0.38 6.18
N SER A 28 -14.11 0.44 7.41
CA SER A 28 -13.64 -0.73 8.15
C SER A 28 -14.64 -1.18 9.21
N PRO A 29 -14.70 -2.47 9.56
CA PRO A 29 -15.55 -2.93 10.64
C PRO A 29 -15.07 -2.40 11.99
N LYS A 30 -15.96 -2.45 12.99
CA LYS A 30 -15.63 -2.02 14.34
C LYS A 30 -14.42 -2.79 14.87
N ASN A 31 -13.48 -2.08 15.49
CA ASN A 31 -12.22 -2.60 16.05
C ASN A 31 -11.22 -3.16 15.00
N VAL A 32 -11.38 -2.81 13.74
CA VAL A 32 -10.39 -3.04 12.70
C VAL A 32 -10.04 -1.71 12.04
N TYR A 33 -8.77 -1.51 11.74
CA TYR A 33 -8.25 -0.35 11.04
C TYR A 33 -7.66 -0.79 9.70
N TYR A 34 -8.10 -0.19 8.61
CA TYR A 34 -7.48 -0.38 7.31
C TYR A 34 -6.36 0.65 7.17
N ILE A 35 -5.13 0.20 7.37
CA ILE A 35 -3.93 1.04 7.28
C ILE A 35 -3.47 1.06 5.83
N SER A 36 -3.61 2.19 5.15
CA SER A 36 -3.10 2.39 3.80
C SER A 36 -1.58 2.44 3.82
N SER A 37 -0.91 1.68 2.97
CA SER A 37 0.54 1.60 3.00
C SER A 37 1.18 1.46 1.62
N ASP A 38 2.40 2.01 1.52
CA ASP A 38 3.34 1.80 0.42
C ASP A 38 4.69 1.43 1.02
N LEU A 39 5.10 0.16 0.81
CA LEU A 39 6.20 -0.46 1.55
C LEU A 39 7.40 -0.76 0.66
N HIS A 40 7.45 -0.17 -0.55
CA HIS A 40 8.57 -0.26 -1.47
C HIS A 40 8.77 1.10 -2.15
N ILE A 41 9.72 1.88 -1.63
CA ILE A 41 9.97 3.26 -2.05
C ILE A 41 11.46 3.54 -2.04
N HIS A 42 11.98 4.19 -3.09
CA HIS A 42 13.38 4.58 -3.22
C HIS A 42 13.58 6.09 -3.08
N THR A 43 14.79 6.48 -2.65
CA THR A 43 15.23 7.87 -2.54
C THR A 43 16.63 8.05 -3.14
N VAL A 44 17.16 9.26 -3.04
CA VAL A 44 18.54 9.56 -3.46
C VAL A 44 19.62 8.79 -2.69
N PHE A 45 19.25 8.03 -1.67
CA PHE A 45 20.17 7.17 -0.90
C PHE A 45 20.38 5.79 -1.55
N SER A 46 19.64 5.46 -2.61
CA SER A 46 19.94 4.37 -3.56
C SER A 46 19.92 4.92 -4.99
N ASP A 47 18.91 4.71 -5.76
CA ASP A 47 18.77 5.09 -7.16
C ASP A 47 17.53 5.93 -7.48
N GLY A 48 16.71 6.23 -6.46
CA GLY A 48 15.65 7.22 -6.59
C GLY A 48 16.22 8.64 -6.70
N VAL A 49 15.44 9.57 -7.24
CA VAL A 49 15.86 10.98 -7.42
C VAL A 49 15.19 11.93 -6.42
N VAL A 50 14.46 11.40 -5.44
CA VAL A 50 13.65 12.17 -4.50
C VAL A 50 14.26 12.13 -3.09
N TRP A 51 14.26 13.28 -2.40
CA TRP A 51 14.76 13.37 -1.04
C TRP A 51 13.79 12.74 -0.02
N PRO A 52 14.25 12.07 1.07
CA PRO A 52 13.38 11.34 2.00
C PRO A 52 12.23 12.13 2.60
N THR A 53 12.40 13.44 2.89
CA THR A 53 11.31 14.27 3.44
C THR A 53 10.19 14.49 2.43
N LEU A 54 10.53 14.52 1.13
CA LEU A 54 9.53 14.67 0.07
C LEU A 54 8.69 13.40 -0.07
N ARG A 55 9.27 12.20 0.14
CA ARG A 55 8.50 10.93 0.22
C ARG A 55 7.45 10.96 1.33
N VAL A 56 7.81 11.58 2.48
CA VAL A 56 6.87 11.80 3.58
C VAL A 56 5.73 12.75 3.15
N ASP A 57 6.05 13.86 2.47
CA ASP A 57 5.03 14.82 2.04
C ASP A 57 4.12 14.24 0.93
N GLU A 58 4.67 13.46 -0.01
CA GLU A 58 3.91 12.72 -1.02
C GLU A 58 2.93 11.74 -0.36
N ALA A 59 3.38 10.97 0.65
CA ALA A 59 2.55 10.01 1.37
C ALA A 59 1.41 10.71 2.14
N VAL A 60 1.71 11.83 2.81
CA VAL A 60 0.69 12.61 3.54
C VAL A 60 -0.34 13.21 2.56
N ARG A 61 0.11 13.78 1.44
CA ARG A 61 -0.77 14.31 0.40
C ARG A 61 -1.74 13.24 -0.11
N ASP A 62 -1.23 12.03 -0.32
CA ASP A 62 -2.00 10.91 -0.89
C ASP A 62 -2.76 10.12 0.18
N SER A 63 -2.78 10.59 1.44
CA SER A 63 -3.47 9.97 2.57
C SER A 63 -3.00 8.53 2.87
N ILE A 64 -1.71 8.26 2.69
CA ILE A 64 -1.08 7.01 3.10
C ILE A 64 -0.77 7.06 4.59
N ASP A 65 -1.10 6.01 5.33
CA ASP A 65 -0.90 5.89 6.78
C ASP A 65 0.51 5.38 7.15
N LEU A 66 1.15 4.59 6.25
CA LEU A 66 2.41 3.90 6.52
C LEU A 66 3.28 3.81 5.27
N ILE A 67 4.55 4.19 5.39
CA ILE A 67 5.55 3.97 4.34
C ILE A 67 6.81 3.27 4.87
N SER A 68 7.53 2.60 3.97
CA SER A 68 8.90 2.14 4.20
C SER A 68 9.80 2.62 3.07
N LEU A 69 10.91 3.28 3.43
CA LEU A 69 11.98 3.57 2.47
C LEU A 69 12.88 2.34 2.41
N THR A 70 12.99 1.75 1.23
CA THR A 70 13.63 0.44 1.00
C THR A 70 14.80 0.56 0.05
N GLU A 71 15.80 1.37 0.47
CA GLU A 71 16.99 1.60 -0.32
C GLU A 71 17.72 0.30 -0.66
N HIS A 72 18.23 0.18 -1.89
CA HIS A 72 19.07 -0.94 -2.31
C HIS A 72 20.31 -1.09 -1.44
N ILE A 73 20.62 -2.31 -1.01
CA ILE A 73 21.87 -2.61 -0.29
C ILE A 73 23.05 -2.56 -1.26
N GLU A 74 22.89 -3.19 -2.42
CA GLU A 74 23.97 -3.44 -3.37
C GLU A 74 24.22 -2.28 -4.32
N TYR A 75 23.24 -1.40 -4.49
CA TYR A 75 23.28 -0.37 -5.51
C TYR A 75 23.02 1.03 -4.95
N GLN A 76 23.91 1.97 -5.25
CA GLN A 76 23.79 3.39 -4.91
C GLN A 76 24.29 4.23 -6.08
N SER A 77 23.43 4.60 -7.00
CA SER A 77 23.78 5.39 -8.18
C SER A 77 24.33 6.78 -7.84
N HIS A 78 23.89 7.35 -6.70
CA HIS A 78 24.29 8.70 -6.25
C HIS A 78 25.43 8.71 -5.24
N LEU A 79 26.16 7.60 -5.07
CA LEU A 79 27.22 7.48 -4.05
C LEU A 79 28.34 8.53 -4.18
N SER A 80 28.67 8.97 -5.40
CA SER A 80 29.67 10.01 -5.65
C SER A 80 29.26 11.39 -5.14
N ASP A 81 27.97 11.68 -5.21
CA ASP A 81 27.39 12.99 -4.86
C ASP A 81 26.83 12.99 -3.44
N ILE A 82 26.38 11.84 -2.96
CA ILE A 82 25.83 11.62 -1.61
C ILE A 82 26.62 10.49 -0.92
N PRO A 83 27.89 10.70 -0.56
CA PRO A 83 28.77 9.65 -0.01
C PRO A 83 28.44 9.34 1.45
N HIS A 84 27.25 8.82 1.73
CA HIS A 84 26.81 8.54 3.08
C HIS A 84 26.94 7.05 3.43
N LYS A 85 27.84 6.73 4.36
CA LYS A 85 28.13 5.34 4.76
C LYS A 85 27.03 4.68 5.59
N ASN A 86 26.27 5.48 6.37
CA ASN A 86 25.20 4.94 7.23
C ASN A 86 23.95 4.63 6.40
N ARG A 87 23.66 3.36 6.23
CA ARG A 87 22.52 2.85 5.45
C ARG A 87 21.15 3.11 6.10
N ASN A 88 21.14 3.54 7.35
CA ASN A 88 19.91 3.94 8.04
C ASN A 88 19.51 5.40 7.72
N ARG A 89 20.30 6.12 6.92
CA ARG A 89 20.18 7.58 6.85
C ARG A 89 18.88 8.06 6.21
N SER A 90 18.41 7.44 5.14
CA SER A 90 17.13 7.78 4.53
C SER A 90 15.97 7.66 5.53
N PHE A 91 15.91 6.52 6.24
CA PHE A 91 14.94 6.29 7.30
C PHE A 91 15.04 7.33 8.43
N GLN A 92 16.26 7.66 8.89
CA GLN A 92 16.48 8.66 9.96
C GLN A 92 15.98 10.05 9.55
N ILE A 93 16.20 10.44 8.29
CA ILE A 93 15.72 11.72 7.75
C ILE A 93 14.19 11.74 7.70
N ALA A 94 13.58 10.74 7.10
CA ALA A 94 12.12 10.63 6.99
C ALA A 94 11.45 10.55 8.37
N GLY A 95 11.96 9.67 9.26
CA GLY A 95 11.46 9.50 10.61
C GLY A 95 11.59 10.76 11.48
N GLY A 96 12.69 11.53 11.31
CA GLY A 96 12.85 12.81 11.97
C GLY A 96 11.91 13.92 11.44
N TYR A 97 11.48 13.80 10.20
CA TYR A 97 10.61 14.78 9.55
C TYR A 97 9.12 14.50 9.74
N VAL A 98 8.74 13.26 10.00
CA VAL A 98 7.33 12.84 10.10
C VAL A 98 6.61 13.39 11.36
N ASN A 99 7.32 13.99 12.30
CA ASN A 99 6.77 14.51 13.55
C ASN A 99 5.50 15.36 13.33
N ASN A 100 4.43 15.01 14.05
CA ASN A 100 3.11 15.64 13.97
C ASN A 100 2.37 15.48 12.62
N LYS A 101 2.82 14.58 11.74
CA LYS A 101 2.10 14.21 10.53
C LYS A 101 1.29 12.92 10.75
N PRO A 102 0.14 12.73 10.08
CA PRO A 102 -0.68 11.51 10.19
C PRO A 102 -0.08 10.37 9.37
N LEU A 103 1.19 10.07 9.56
CA LEU A 103 1.96 9.07 8.80
C LEU A 103 2.94 8.38 9.74
N ALA A 104 3.09 7.07 9.60
CA ALA A 104 4.18 6.30 10.18
C ALA A 104 5.24 5.96 9.13
N VAL A 105 6.50 6.01 9.51
CA VAL A 105 7.63 5.56 8.68
C VAL A 105 8.29 4.39 9.39
N VAL A 106 8.37 3.24 8.73
CA VAL A 106 9.07 2.05 9.24
C VAL A 106 10.38 1.84 8.50
N HIS A 107 11.36 1.30 9.20
CA HIS A 107 12.68 1.08 8.63
C HIS A 107 12.67 -0.12 7.69
N GLY A 108 13.17 0.06 6.48
CA GLY A 108 13.30 -0.98 5.49
C GLY A 108 14.60 -0.90 4.70
N THR A 109 14.84 -1.93 3.91
CA THR A 109 15.91 -2.00 2.91
C THR A 109 15.56 -3.02 1.86
N GLU A 110 16.13 -2.90 0.67
CA GLU A 110 16.00 -3.88 -0.40
C GLU A 110 17.28 -4.68 -0.59
N ILE A 111 17.16 -5.99 -0.53
CA ILE A 111 18.19 -6.97 -0.86
C ILE A 111 18.10 -7.23 -2.37
N THR A 112 19.03 -6.69 -3.14
CA THR A 112 18.98 -6.65 -4.59
C THR A 112 19.96 -7.67 -5.19
N LYS A 113 19.44 -8.75 -5.75
CA LYS A 113 20.25 -9.81 -6.38
C LYS A 113 19.74 -10.12 -7.79
N PRO A 114 20.61 -10.58 -8.70
CA PRO A 114 20.16 -11.13 -9.96
C PRO A 114 19.18 -12.29 -9.77
N MET A 115 18.24 -12.46 -10.69
CA MET A 115 17.31 -13.59 -10.67
C MET A 115 17.98 -14.88 -11.21
N PRO A 116 17.88 -16.04 -10.54
CA PRO A 116 17.39 -16.20 -9.19
C PRO A 116 18.40 -15.75 -8.11
N PRO A 117 18.01 -15.23 -6.95
CA PRO A 117 16.67 -15.18 -6.37
C PRO A 117 15.85 -13.93 -6.70
N GLY A 118 16.43 -12.86 -7.22
CA GLY A 118 15.79 -11.56 -7.45
C GLY A 118 15.87 -10.64 -6.23
N HIS A 119 14.93 -9.70 -6.13
CA HIS A 119 14.90 -8.64 -5.14
C HIS A 119 13.92 -8.93 -4.00
N PHE A 120 14.28 -8.50 -2.79
CA PHE A 120 13.47 -8.72 -1.58
C PHE A 120 13.52 -7.50 -0.67
N ASN A 121 12.36 -7.05 -0.24
CA ASN A 121 12.32 -6.06 0.82
C ASN A 121 12.33 -6.72 2.19
N ALA A 122 13.08 -6.13 3.11
CA ALA A 122 13.06 -6.43 4.54
C ALA A 122 12.63 -5.17 5.29
N ILE A 123 11.41 -5.16 5.84
CA ILE A 123 10.84 -4.01 6.56
C ILE A 123 10.72 -4.31 8.05
N PHE A 124 10.63 -3.26 8.88
CA PHE A 124 10.73 -3.31 10.34
C PHE A 124 12.11 -3.80 10.84
N ILE A 125 13.16 -3.54 10.09
CA ILE A 125 14.53 -3.78 10.52
C ILE A 125 14.94 -2.76 11.59
N ASN A 126 15.99 -3.08 12.35
CA ASN A 126 16.57 -2.16 13.34
C ASN A 126 17.80 -1.42 12.78
N ASP A 127 18.59 -2.08 11.92
CA ASP A 127 19.84 -1.54 11.41
C ASP A 127 20.18 -2.13 10.03
N ALA A 128 20.08 -1.28 8.99
CA ALA A 128 20.44 -1.64 7.63
C ALA A 128 21.96 -1.83 7.42
N ASN A 129 22.82 -1.29 8.31
CA ASN A 129 24.27 -1.49 8.20
C ASN A 129 24.68 -2.95 8.46
N LYS A 130 23.86 -3.75 9.14
CA LYS A 130 24.11 -5.16 9.37
C LYS A 130 23.99 -6.07 8.14
N PHE A 131 23.52 -5.51 7.03
CA PHE A 131 23.51 -6.21 5.73
C PHE A 131 24.85 -6.13 4.99
N PHE A 132 25.90 -5.66 5.68
CA PHE A 132 27.27 -5.56 5.18
C PHE A 132 28.23 -6.35 6.07
N ASP A 133 29.25 -6.93 5.45
CA ASP A 133 30.33 -7.62 6.17
C ASP A 133 31.36 -6.64 6.79
N SER A 134 32.39 -7.16 7.43
CA SER A 134 33.45 -6.37 8.03
C SER A 134 34.27 -5.54 7.01
N GLU A 135 34.24 -5.94 5.74
CA GLU A 135 34.89 -5.22 4.64
C GLU A 135 33.94 -4.21 3.96
N GLN A 136 32.75 -4.00 4.52
CA GLN A 136 31.70 -3.13 3.97
C GLN A 136 31.19 -3.59 2.61
N LYS A 137 31.21 -4.90 2.36
CA LYS A 137 30.61 -5.53 1.18
C LYS A 137 29.20 -6.03 1.54
N PRO A 138 28.22 -5.91 0.65
CA PRO A 138 26.88 -6.47 0.84
C PRO A 138 26.94 -7.98 1.11
N LEU A 139 26.16 -8.46 2.07
CA LEU A 139 26.02 -9.88 2.39
C LEU A 139 25.53 -10.66 1.16
N GLN A 140 25.92 -11.94 1.08
CA GLN A 140 25.33 -12.87 0.13
C GLN A 140 23.84 -13.07 0.46
N PHE A 141 23.04 -13.47 -0.54
CA PHE A 141 21.59 -13.55 -0.42
C PHE A 141 21.11 -14.29 0.82
N GLU A 142 21.59 -15.52 1.03
CA GLU A 142 21.13 -16.35 2.16
C GLU A 142 21.46 -15.73 3.52
N ASP A 143 22.62 -15.08 3.65
CA ASP A 143 23.03 -14.40 4.87
C ASP A 143 22.24 -13.10 5.08
N ALA A 144 21.94 -12.36 4.01
CA ALA A 144 21.08 -11.18 4.08
C ALA A 144 19.64 -11.54 4.51
N ILE A 145 19.05 -12.60 3.96
CA ILE A 145 17.72 -13.08 4.37
C ILE A 145 17.72 -13.54 5.83
N LYS A 146 18.77 -14.25 6.28
CA LYS A 146 18.93 -14.63 7.70
C LYS A 146 19.06 -13.39 8.59
N GLU A 147 19.86 -12.41 8.20
CA GLU A 147 20.01 -11.17 8.97
C GLU A 147 18.69 -10.41 9.06
N ALA A 148 17.91 -10.31 7.98
CA ALA A 148 16.57 -9.75 8.02
C ALA A 148 15.68 -10.44 9.05
N ASN A 149 15.67 -11.78 9.06
CA ASN A 149 14.89 -12.58 10.01
C ASN A 149 15.42 -12.48 11.44
N ASN A 150 16.75 -12.39 11.66
CA ASN A 150 17.35 -12.14 12.97
C ASN A 150 16.87 -10.79 13.56
N GLN A 151 16.67 -9.79 12.70
CA GLN A 151 16.08 -8.51 13.08
C GLN A 151 14.55 -8.57 13.20
N LYS A 152 13.93 -9.72 13.00
CA LYS A 152 12.46 -9.91 13.00
C LYS A 152 11.76 -9.07 11.94
N ALA A 153 12.41 -8.86 10.80
CA ALA A 153 11.83 -8.14 9.67
C ALA A 153 10.69 -8.94 9.03
N PHE A 154 9.74 -8.24 8.45
CA PHE A 154 8.83 -8.82 7.49
C PHE A 154 9.54 -8.78 6.13
N VAL A 155 9.77 -9.96 5.54
CA VAL A 155 10.47 -10.12 4.27
C VAL A 155 9.47 -10.46 3.18
N PHE A 156 9.51 -9.73 2.05
CA PHE A 156 8.67 -10.03 0.90
C PHE A 156 9.45 -9.97 -0.41
N TRP A 157 9.04 -10.78 -1.38
CA TRP A 157 9.65 -10.88 -2.69
C TRP A 157 9.10 -9.82 -3.61
N ASN A 158 9.99 -8.98 -4.18
CA ASN A 158 9.65 -7.83 -5.01
C ASN A 158 9.47 -8.25 -6.47
N HIS A 159 8.52 -7.61 -7.18
CA HIS A 159 8.30 -7.66 -8.63
C HIS A 159 8.77 -8.97 -9.30
N PRO A 160 8.23 -10.15 -8.91
CA PRO A 160 8.75 -11.46 -9.32
C PRO A 160 8.63 -11.74 -10.83
N ASN A 161 7.87 -10.92 -11.53
CA ASN A 161 7.63 -10.97 -12.97
C ASN A 161 8.36 -9.86 -13.76
N TRP A 162 9.26 -9.09 -13.11
CA TRP A 162 9.97 -8.00 -13.78
C TRP A 162 10.81 -8.50 -14.97
N GLU A 163 10.53 -7.96 -16.18
CA GLU A 163 11.09 -8.46 -17.45
C GLU A 163 12.62 -8.35 -17.52
N ALA A 164 13.25 -7.37 -16.83
CA ALA A 164 14.70 -7.28 -16.77
C ALA A 164 15.35 -8.47 -16.05
N ASN A 165 14.62 -9.11 -15.13
CA ASN A 165 15.06 -10.30 -14.41
C ASN A 165 14.45 -11.60 -14.97
N ARG A 166 13.28 -11.50 -15.63
CA ARG A 166 12.56 -12.61 -16.27
C ARG A 166 12.01 -12.14 -17.60
N SER A 167 12.72 -12.46 -18.66
CA SER A 167 12.40 -12.01 -20.02
C SER A 167 11.03 -12.44 -20.55
N ASP A 168 10.41 -13.44 -19.92
CA ASP A 168 9.05 -13.90 -20.23
C ASP A 168 7.98 -13.17 -19.41
N GLY A 169 8.36 -12.29 -18.45
CA GLY A 169 7.43 -11.59 -17.59
C GLY A 169 6.62 -12.47 -16.64
N ILE A 170 7.02 -13.75 -16.45
CA ILE A 170 6.25 -14.75 -15.72
C ILE A 170 6.88 -15.02 -14.36
N ALA A 171 6.17 -14.74 -13.26
CA ALA A 171 6.61 -15.09 -11.93
C ALA A 171 6.61 -16.61 -11.72
N LYS A 172 7.75 -17.17 -11.28
CA LYS A 172 7.88 -18.61 -10.98
C LYS A 172 8.90 -18.86 -9.88
N LEU A 173 8.63 -19.88 -9.07
CA LEU A 173 9.53 -20.30 -8.00
C LEU A 173 10.75 -21.06 -8.53
N ASP A 174 11.93 -20.59 -8.20
CA ASP A 174 13.18 -21.34 -8.32
C ASP A 174 13.47 -22.12 -7.02
N PRO A 175 14.43 -23.07 -7.01
CA PRO A 175 14.75 -23.86 -5.80
C PRO A 175 15.05 -23.01 -4.57
N ILE A 176 15.69 -21.86 -4.73
CA ILE A 176 16.02 -20.96 -3.62
C ILE A 176 14.76 -20.36 -2.99
N HIS A 177 13.74 -19.99 -3.78
CA HIS A 177 12.47 -19.48 -3.28
C HIS A 177 11.74 -20.55 -2.48
N ASN A 178 11.67 -21.79 -3.00
CA ASN A 178 11.07 -22.92 -2.29
C ASN A 178 11.78 -23.20 -0.96
N LYS A 179 13.11 -23.04 -0.90
CA LYS A 179 13.90 -23.19 0.32
C LYS A 179 13.49 -22.16 1.37
N ILE A 180 13.52 -20.86 1.05
CA ILE A 180 13.20 -19.78 2.01
C ILE A 180 11.73 -19.78 2.44
N ILE A 181 10.81 -20.21 1.57
CA ILE A 181 9.40 -20.43 1.92
C ILE A 181 9.29 -21.57 2.96
N LYS A 182 9.91 -22.73 2.68
CA LYS A 182 9.91 -23.89 3.57
C LYS A 182 10.53 -23.57 4.93
N GLU A 183 11.56 -22.75 4.95
CA GLU A 183 12.26 -22.30 6.16
C GLU A 183 11.52 -21.15 6.87
N LYS A 184 10.38 -20.68 6.33
CA LYS A 184 9.58 -19.55 6.85
C LYS A 184 10.38 -18.24 6.97
N LEU A 185 11.30 -18.03 6.05
CA LEU A 185 12.12 -16.82 5.95
C LEU A 185 11.54 -15.80 4.97
N LEU A 186 10.56 -16.20 4.15
CA LEU A 186 9.77 -15.36 3.26
C LEU A 186 8.33 -15.27 3.77
N HIS A 187 7.79 -14.06 3.89
CA HIS A 187 6.49 -13.80 4.51
C HIS A 187 5.46 -13.25 3.53
N GLY A 188 5.89 -12.52 2.49
CA GLY A 188 5.01 -11.90 1.50
C GLY A 188 5.59 -11.91 0.09
N ILE A 189 4.78 -11.47 -0.86
CA ILE A 189 5.16 -11.35 -2.27
C ILE A 189 4.39 -10.19 -2.90
N GLU A 190 5.03 -9.40 -3.74
CA GLU A 190 4.36 -8.41 -4.56
C GLU A 190 3.58 -9.09 -5.67
N VAL A 191 2.28 -8.90 -5.65
CA VAL A 191 1.38 -9.31 -6.74
C VAL A 191 1.09 -8.12 -7.67
N VAL A 192 1.29 -6.91 -7.14
CA VAL A 192 1.28 -5.65 -7.89
C VAL A 192 2.56 -4.90 -7.56
N ASN A 193 3.27 -4.47 -8.60
CA ASN A 193 4.39 -3.57 -8.47
C ASN A 193 4.28 -2.52 -9.58
N PHE A 194 4.44 -1.24 -9.22
CA PHE A 194 4.30 -0.11 -10.13
C PHE A 194 2.96 -0.14 -10.87
N ASP A 195 2.92 -0.44 -12.16
CA ASP A 195 1.71 -0.49 -12.98
C ASP A 195 1.34 -1.91 -13.44
N THR A 196 2.01 -2.93 -12.90
CA THR A 196 1.90 -4.32 -13.32
C THR A 196 1.28 -5.21 -12.24
N PHE A 197 0.27 -5.99 -12.63
CA PHE A 197 -0.31 -7.08 -11.84
C PHE A 197 0.15 -8.43 -12.40
N SER A 198 0.55 -9.36 -11.51
CA SER A 198 0.93 -10.73 -11.87
C SER A 198 -0.03 -11.75 -11.26
N GLU A 199 -0.77 -12.45 -12.13
CA GLU A 199 -1.64 -13.56 -11.73
C GLU A 199 -0.84 -14.74 -11.16
N GLU A 200 0.37 -15.00 -11.71
CA GLU A 200 1.26 -16.06 -11.23
C GLU A 200 1.79 -15.75 -9.84
N ALA A 201 2.15 -14.49 -9.57
CA ALA A 201 2.56 -14.07 -8.23
C ALA A 201 1.41 -14.21 -7.22
N LEU A 202 0.17 -13.88 -7.62
CA LEU A 202 -1.02 -14.11 -6.79
C LEU A 202 -1.23 -15.60 -6.53
N LYS A 203 -1.09 -16.45 -7.54
CA LYS A 203 -1.17 -17.90 -7.39
C LYS A 203 -0.10 -18.42 -6.42
N ILE A 204 1.16 -17.98 -6.58
CA ILE A 204 2.25 -18.32 -5.65
C ILE A 204 1.91 -17.90 -4.21
N ALA A 205 1.38 -16.68 -4.03
CA ALA A 205 0.97 -16.18 -2.71
C ALA A 205 -0.07 -17.08 -2.06
N LEU A 206 -1.13 -17.45 -2.80
CA LEU A 206 -2.23 -18.28 -2.30
C LEU A 206 -1.79 -19.70 -1.99
N GLU A 207 -1.00 -20.33 -2.87
CA GLU A 207 -0.52 -21.72 -2.70
C GLU A 207 0.46 -21.86 -1.54
N ASN A 208 1.23 -20.80 -1.20
CA ASN A 208 2.26 -20.83 -0.15
C ASN A 208 1.88 -20.03 1.10
N ASN A 209 0.63 -19.56 1.18
CA ASN A 209 0.13 -18.72 2.27
C ASN A 209 0.97 -17.47 2.54
N LEU A 210 1.57 -16.87 1.50
CA LEU A 210 2.29 -15.61 1.61
C LEU A 210 1.31 -14.43 1.70
N THR A 211 1.77 -13.35 2.31
CA THR A 211 1.02 -12.10 2.38
C THR A 211 1.03 -11.43 1.00
N ILE A 212 -0.15 -11.02 0.54
CA ILE A 212 -0.34 -10.35 -0.74
C ILE A 212 0.01 -8.87 -0.59
N MET A 213 0.98 -8.39 -1.39
CA MET A 213 1.47 -7.02 -1.37
C MET A 213 1.26 -6.32 -2.71
N GLY A 214 1.02 -5.02 -2.66
CA GLY A 214 1.05 -4.12 -3.80
C GLY A 214 1.76 -2.84 -3.42
N THR A 215 2.75 -2.40 -4.20
CA THR A 215 3.67 -1.32 -3.88
C THR A 215 3.97 -0.46 -5.09
N SER A 216 4.47 0.76 -4.88
CA SER A 216 4.79 1.66 -5.98
C SER A 216 6.15 1.40 -6.61
N ASP A 217 7.14 0.98 -5.82
CA ASP A 217 8.54 0.89 -6.27
C ASP A 217 9.05 2.21 -6.90
N VAL A 218 8.56 3.32 -6.34
CA VAL A 218 8.74 4.64 -6.95
C VAL A 218 10.16 5.15 -6.78
N HIS A 219 10.75 5.59 -7.89
CA HIS A 219 12.09 6.17 -7.94
C HIS A 219 12.06 7.67 -8.21
N ILE A 220 11.09 8.16 -8.99
CA ILE A 220 10.88 9.58 -9.32
C ILE A 220 9.72 10.16 -8.50
N LEU A 221 9.27 11.36 -8.79
CA LEU A 221 8.09 11.90 -8.10
C LEU A 221 6.85 11.04 -8.37
N ILE A 222 6.08 10.75 -7.32
CA ILE A 222 4.83 9.98 -7.43
C ILE A 222 3.89 10.56 -8.49
N GLU A 223 3.82 11.88 -8.55
CA GLU A 223 2.97 12.61 -9.51
C GLU A 223 3.39 12.39 -10.97
N TRP A 224 4.65 12.06 -11.23
CA TRP A 224 5.12 11.79 -12.58
C TRP A 224 4.81 10.37 -13.03
N ASP A 225 4.82 9.41 -12.12
CA ASP A 225 4.50 8.00 -12.39
C ASP A 225 2.99 7.74 -12.31
N PHE A 226 2.32 8.37 -11.33
CA PHE A 226 0.91 8.16 -11.03
C PHE A 226 0.13 9.46 -11.18
N ASN A 227 -0.14 9.87 -12.43
CA ASN A 227 -0.87 11.11 -12.71
C ASN A 227 -2.37 10.94 -12.45
N ASN A 228 -2.88 11.70 -11.49
CA ASN A 228 -4.27 11.68 -11.02
C ASN A 228 -5.30 12.27 -12.00
N GLU A 229 -4.94 12.57 -13.25
CA GLU A 229 -5.92 13.05 -14.26
C GLU A 229 -7.00 12.00 -14.60
N LYS A 230 -6.76 10.74 -14.27
CA LYS A 230 -7.77 9.67 -14.32
C LYS A 230 -8.02 9.19 -12.90
N GLU A 231 -9.27 9.22 -12.44
CA GLU A 231 -9.69 8.83 -11.08
C GLU A 231 -9.20 7.45 -10.62
N SER A 232 -8.83 6.56 -11.55
CA SER A 232 -8.32 5.21 -11.29
C SER A 232 -6.80 5.07 -11.35
N TYR A 233 -6.05 6.15 -11.61
CA TYR A 233 -4.59 6.06 -11.77
C TYR A 233 -3.87 6.58 -10.53
N HIS A 234 -3.83 5.77 -9.50
CA HIS A 234 -3.11 6.01 -8.25
C HIS A 234 -2.02 4.95 -8.05
N ARG A 235 -1.04 5.24 -7.17
CA ARG A 235 -0.06 4.20 -6.77
C ARG A 235 -0.77 2.96 -6.23
N PRO A 236 -0.23 1.75 -6.41
CA PRO A 236 -0.73 0.59 -5.70
C PRO A 236 -0.70 0.82 -4.18
N ILE A 237 -1.75 0.44 -3.49
CA ILE A 237 -1.86 0.61 -2.03
C ILE A 237 -2.14 -0.74 -1.40
N THR A 238 -1.25 -1.17 -0.51
CA THR A 238 -1.54 -2.29 0.38
C THR A 238 -2.27 -1.78 1.61
N PHE A 239 -3.51 -2.24 1.81
CA PHE A 239 -4.25 -2.03 3.05
C PHE A 239 -3.98 -3.16 4.03
N ILE A 240 -3.53 -2.81 5.23
CA ILE A 240 -3.25 -3.75 6.31
C ILE A 240 -4.41 -3.68 7.29
N MET A 241 -5.07 -4.83 7.52
CA MET A 241 -6.25 -4.97 8.37
C MET A 241 -5.81 -5.22 9.83
N SER A 242 -5.55 -4.15 10.55
CA SER A 242 -4.94 -4.18 11.89
C SER A 242 -5.97 -3.92 12.99
N GLU A 243 -5.75 -4.51 14.17
CA GLU A 243 -6.60 -4.29 15.36
C GLU A 243 -6.35 -2.93 16.04
N SER A 244 -5.23 -2.30 15.73
CA SER A 244 -4.90 -0.95 16.20
C SER A 244 -3.93 -0.26 15.24
N ARG A 245 -3.71 1.04 15.43
CA ARG A 245 -2.73 1.82 14.67
C ARG A 245 -1.29 1.72 15.21
N SER A 246 -1.03 0.82 16.18
CA SER A 246 0.34 0.61 16.69
C SER A 246 1.18 -0.17 15.66
N ILE A 247 2.47 0.15 15.57
CA ILE A 247 3.41 -0.50 14.65
C ILE A 247 3.46 -2.01 14.91
N GLU A 248 3.38 -2.44 16.15
CA GLU A 248 3.37 -3.86 16.50
C GLU A 248 2.13 -4.58 15.96
N SER A 249 0.94 -3.99 16.15
CA SER A 249 -0.32 -4.56 15.62
C SER A 249 -0.31 -4.62 14.10
N ILE A 250 0.19 -3.58 13.44
CA ILE A 250 0.34 -3.51 11.98
C ILE A 250 1.29 -4.61 11.49
N LYS A 251 2.45 -4.75 12.14
CA LYS A 251 3.43 -5.79 11.83
C LYS A 251 2.84 -7.19 11.98
N ASN A 252 2.13 -7.47 13.07
CA ASN A 252 1.47 -8.76 13.29
C ASN A 252 0.41 -9.04 12.20
N ALA A 253 -0.39 -8.05 11.83
CA ALA A 253 -1.37 -8.19 10.74
C ALA A 253 -0.72 -8.54 9.39
N LEU A 254 0.46 -7.97 9.10
CA LEU A 254 1.23 -8.35 7.92
C LEU A 254 1.68 -9.82 7.97
N PHE A 255 2.26 -10.26 9.10
CA PHE A 255 2.65 -11.67 9.26
C PHE A 255 1.47 -12.65 9.19
N ASP A 256 0.28 -12.22 9.62
CA ASP A 256 -0.97 -12.98 9.53
C ASP A 256 -1.59 -13.00 8.13
N GLY A 257 -1.03 -12.26 7.16
CA GLY A 257 -1.57 -12.16 5.81
C GLY A 257 -2.89 -11.39 5.74
N LYS A 258 -3.16 -10.53 6.71
CA LYS A 258 -4.37 -9.68 6.80
C LYS A 258 -4.21 -8.44 5.93
N THR A 259 -4.16 -8.63 4.62
CA THR A 259 -3.99 -7.55 3.64
C THR A 259 -4.96 -7.66 2.48
N PHE A 260 -5.22 -6.52 1.85
CA PHE A 260 -5.75 -6.44 0.50
C PHE A 260 -5.05 -5.30 -0.24
N VAL A 261 -4.93 -5.42 -1.55
CA VAL A 261 -4.31 -4.43 -2.42
C VAL A 261 -5.40 -3.71 -3.21
N TRP A 262 -5.34 -2.39 -3.26
CA TRP A 262 -6.10 -1.60 -4.20
C TRP A 262 -5.18 -1.16 -5.34
N PHE A 263 -5.52 -1.56 -6.56
CA PHE A 263 -4.79 -1.27 -7.76
C PHE A 263 -5.75 -0.89 -8.87
N ARG A 264 -5.67 0.35 -9.35
CA ARG A 264 -6.60 0.89 -10.36
C ARG A 264 -8.06 0.73 -9.89
N ASP A 265 -8.83 -0.08 -10.60
CA ASP A 265 -10.26 -0.35 -10.38
C ASP A 265 -10.53 -1.74 -9.78
N ILE A 266 -9.49 -2.42 -9.28
CA ILE A 266 -9.60 -3.75 -8.66
C ILE A 266 -9.06 -3.78 -7.23
N ILE A 267 -9.64 -4.67 -6.43
CA ILE A 267 -9.10 -5.05 -5.13
C ILE A 267 -8.65 -6.52 -5.19
N ILE A 268 -7.45 -6.80 -4.64
CA ILE A 268 -6.80 -8.10 -4.70
C ILE A 268 -6.48 -8.56 -3.29
N GLY A 269 -6.78 -9.80 -2.95
CA GLY A 269 -6.51 -10.33 -1.62
C GLY A 269 -7.00 -11.75 -1.42
N LYS A 270 -6.80 -12.30 -0.23
CA LYS A 270 -7.39 -13.58 0.16
C LYS A 270 -8.92 -13.42 0.31
N ASN A 271 -9.67 -14.48 0.02
CA ASN A 271 -11.14 -14.45 0.03
C ASN A 271 -11.71 -13.93 1.36
N GLU A 272 -11.17 -14.35 2.50
CA GLU A 272 -11.62 -13.91 3.83
C GLU A 272 -11.46 -12.40 4.01
N ASN A 273 -10.35 -11.82 3.56
CA ASN A 273 -10.07 -10.39 3.64
C ASN A 273 -11.01 -9.60 2.69
N LEU A 274 -11.12 -10.04 1.43
CA LEU A 274 -11.99 -9.40 0.44
C LEU A 274 -13.46 -9.43 0.85
N ASN A 275 -13.95 -10.56 1.39
CA ASN A 275 -15.32 -10.66 1.90
C ASN A 275 -15.58 -9.64 3.01
N GLN A 276 -14.61 -9.41 3.90
CA GLN A 276 -14.74 -8.38 4.93
C GLN A 276 -14.83 -6.97 4.33
N VAL A 277 -13.97 -6.65 3.35
CA VAL A 277 -13.99 -5.34 2.66
C VAL A 277 -15.30 -5.14 1.93
N ILE A 278 -15.75 -6.12 1.14
CA ILE A 278 -16.99 -6.04 0.35
C ILE A 278 -18.20 -5.86 1.27
N ASN A 279 -18.32 -6.67 2.32
CA ASN A 279 -19.47 -6.63 3.24
C ASN A 279 -19.58 -5.30 4.01
N ASN A 280 -18.48 -4.59 4.23
CA ASN A 280 -18.50 -3.29 4.90
C ASN A 280 -18.71 -2.13 3.92
N ASN A 281 -18.33 -2.28 2.66
CA ASN A 281 -18.31 -1.18 1.70
C ASN A 281 -19.39 -1.29 0.63
N PHE A 282 -20.04 -2.45 0.49
CA PHE A 282 -21.05 -2.66 -0.51
C PHE A 282 -22.36 -3.15 0.13
N GLU A 283 -23.45 -2.43 -0.14
CA GLU A 283 -24.77 -2.74 0.42
C GLU A 283 -25.79 -2.88 -0.72
N ILE A 284 -26.67 -3.89 -0.58
CA ILE A 284 -27.81 -4.11 -1.47
C ILE A 284 -29.06 -3.88 -0.68
N VAL A 285 -29.83 -2.84 -1.03
CA VAL A 285 -31.07 -2.46 -0.35
C VAL A 285 -32.26 -2.77 -1.26
N ALA A 286 -33.11 -3.69 -0.83
CA ALA A 286 -34.36 -3.94 -1.53
C ALA A 286 -35.36 -2.80 -1.28
N LYS A 287 -35.81 -2.14 -2.35
CA LYS A 287 -36.78 -1.03 -2.29
C LYS A 287 -38.24 -1.52 -2.34
N GLY A 288 -38.46 -2.68 -2.91
CA GLY A 288 -39.79 -3.29 -3.04
C GLY A 288 -40.05 -3.90 -4.42
N TYR A 289 -41.25 -4.42 -4.59
CA TYR A 289 -41.68 -4.97 -5.87
C TYR A 289 -42.51 -3.96 -6.63
N ASN A 290 -42.19 -3.69 -7.88
CA ASN A 290 -42.98 -2.93 -8.83
C ASN A 290 -43.71 -3.90 -9.77
N TYR A 291 -45.04 -3.78 -9.88
CA TYR A 291 -45.85 -4.58 -10.77
C TYR A 291 -46.07 -3.83 -12.07
N ARG A 292 -45.48 -4.29 -13.16
CA ARG A 292 -45.69 -3.67 -14.49
C ARG A 292 -46.94 -4.24 -15.19
N ASP A 293 -47.29 -5.46 -14.84
CA ASP A 293 -48.49 -6.17 -15.21
C ASP A 293 -48.75 -7.29 -14.17
N ARG A 294 -49.96 -7.75 -14.01
CA ARG A 294 -50.32 -8.80 -13.04
C ARG A 294 -49.55 -10.13 -13.18
N LYS A 295 -48.56 -10.21 -14.09
CA LYS A 295 -47.79 -11.40 -14.41
C LYS A 295 -46.29 -11.29 -14.19
N VAL A 296 -45.73 -10.09 -13.94
CA VAL A 296 -44.28 -9.88 -13.78
C VAL A 296 -44.03 -9.02 -12.55
N GLU A 297 -43.36 -9.61 -11.59
CA GLU A 297 -42.85 -8.93 -10.40
C GLU A 297 -41.39 -8.46 -10.68
N ILE A 298 -41.14 -7.18 -10.54
CA ILE A 298 -39.81 -6.60 -10.68
C ILE A 298 -39.34 -6.15 -9.29
N LEU A 299 -38.30 -6.80 -8.78
CA LEU A 299 -37.65 -6.35 -7.57
C LEU A 299 -36.74 -5.16 -7.90
N GLU A 300 -37.03 -4.02 -7.28
CA GLU A 300 -36.16 -2.84 -7.32
C GLU A 300 -35.12 -2.92 -6.19
N VAL A 301 -33.83 -2.82 -6.54
CA VAL A 301 -32.73 -2.82 -5.58
C VAL A 301 -31.88 -1.58 -5.79
N GLU A 302 -31.39 -1.03 -4.69
CA GLU A 302 -30.38 0.01 -4.67
C GLU A 302 -29.05 -0.64 -4.28
N LEU A 303 -27.98 -0.34 -5.05
CA LEU A 303 -26.62 -0.77 -4.79
C LEU A 303 -25.85 0.45 -4.27
N ILE A 304 -25.29 0.34 -3.06
CA ILE A 304 -24.57 1.43 -2.40
C ILE A 304 -23.11 1.03 -2.27
N ASN A 305 -22.21 1.81 -2.88
CA ASN A 305 -20.79 1.71 -2.67
C ASN A 305 -20.35 2.81 -1.69
N LYS A 306 -19.86 2.43 -0.52
CA LYS A 306 -19.39 3.33 0.55
C LYS A 306 -17.90 3.64 0.42
N SER A 307 -17.16 2.91 -0.45
CA SER A 307 -15.74 3.15 -0.70
C SER A 307 -15.52 4.22 -1.77
N VAL A 308 -14.30 4.74 -1.87
CA VAL A 308 -13.88 5.61 -2.98
C VAL A 308 -13.45 4.81 -4.22
N ALA A 309 -13.25 3.50 -4.08
CA ALA A 309 -12.87 2.64 -5.21
C ALA A 309 -14.09 2.37 -6.11
N PRO A 310 -13.96 2.51 -7.44
CA PRO A 310 -15.01 2.08 -8.36
C PRO A 310 -15.21 0.56 -8.27
N MET A 311 -16.46 0.13 -8.35
CA MET A 311 -16.81 -1.31 -8.34
C MET A 311 -17.54 -1.68 -9.62
N TYR A 312 -17.02 -2.64 -10.36
CA TYR A 312 -17.67 -3.24 -11.51
C TYR A 312 -18.46 -4.47 -11.09
N LEU A 313 -19.73 -4.49 -11.43
CA LEU A 313 -20.64 -5.55 -11.03
C LEU A 313 -21.12 -6.33 -12.25
N ASN A 314 -20.94 -7.65 -12.23
CA ASN A 314 -21.53 -8.55 -13.19
C ASN A 314 -22.74 -9.26 -12.56
N TYR A 315 -23.93 -9.06 -13.11
CA TYR A 315 -25.10 -9.82 -12.69
C TYR A 315 -25.04 -11.23 -13.28
N ILE A 316 -24.99 -12.23 -12.39
CA ILE A 316 -25.01 -13.66 -12.76
C ILE A 316 -26.35 -14.24 -12.32
N GLY A 317 -27.38 -14.12 -13.15
CA GLY A 317 -28.71 -14.64 -12.84
C GLY A 317 -29.58 -14.78 -14.07
N ALA A 318 -30.78 -15.40 -13.90
CA ALA A 318 -31.77 -15.45 -14.96
C ALA A 318 -32.33 -14.05 -15.19
N VAL A 319 -32.06 -13.47 -16.37
CA VAL A 319 -32.53 -12.12 -16.74
C VAL A 319 -33.79 -12.27 -17.57
N SER A 320 -34.92 -11.69 -17.08
CA SER A 320 -36.00 -11.35 -17.99
C SER A 320 -35.92 -9.90 -18.49
N TYR A 321 -35.52 -8.93 -17.68
CA TYR A 321 -35.19 -7.52 -18.06
C TYR A 321 -34.44 -6.83 -16.93
N THR A 322 -33.31 -6.18 -17.25
CA THR A 322 -32.58 -5.36 -16.28
C THR A 322 -32.44 -3.95 -16.86
N HIS A 323 -32.95 -2.94 -16.17
CA HIS A 323 -32.60 -1.56 -16.37
C HIS A 323 -31.71 -1.13 -15.21
N LEU A 324 -30.43 -0.87 -15.48
CA LEU A 324 -29.52 -0.23 -14.54
C LEU A 324 -29.59 1.27 -14.77
N THR A 325 -30.20 2.00 -13.83
CA THR A 325 -30.04 3.46 -13.74
C THR A 325 -28.98 3.70 -12.66
N LEU A 326 -27.78 4.09 -13.07
CA LEU A 326 -26.78 4.60 -12.14
C LEU A 326 -27.16 6.03 -11.77
N PRO A 327 -27.30 6.40 -10.49
CA PRO A 327 -27.38 7.80 -10.13
C PRO A 327 -26.06 8.45 -10.52
N THR A 328 -26.10 9.47 -11.39
CA THR A 328 -25.00 10.37 -11.60
C THR A 328 -24.85 11.20 -10.33
N SER A 329 -23.95 10.80 -9.44
CA SER A 329 -23.52 11.66 -8.34
C SER A 329 -22.64 12.74 -8.96
N TYR A 330 -23.21 13.91 -9.21
CA TYR A 330 -22.40 15.12 -9.37
C TYR A 330 -21.91 15.53 -7.98
N ALA A 331 -20.60 15.40 -7.75
CA ALA A 331 -19.94 16.06 -6.65
C ALA A 331 -19.58 17.49 -7.06
#